data_1ac9953935356c707ad5147cee24390f
#
_entry.id   1ac9953935356c707ad5147cee24390f
#
_cell.length_a   1.000
_cell.length_b   1.000
_cell.length_c   1.000
_cell.angle_alpha   90.00
_cell.angle_beta   90.00
_cell.angle_gamma   90.00
#
_symmetry.space_group_name_H-M   'P 1'
#
loop_
_entity.id
_entity.type
_entity.pdbx_description
1 polymer ?
#
loop_
_entity_poly.entity_id
_entity_poly.type
_entity_poly.pdbx_seq_one_letter_code
_entity_poly.pdbx_strand_id
1 'polypeptide(L)'
;LEDRREHLTSGANCREHHYEVVGYADSTGQLLAVSCEAIVDSGAYSIYPFSACLEAAQVASILPGPYKMLGYKCKTYSVATNKPPILPYRGVARTGVCFAMELIMDALARDLDMSPKDIRIKNLVKKHEMPFINITNKHFDSGDYCEAVERASSAIDFDKLKVRKKN
;
A
#
# COMPACT_ATOMS: atom_id res chain seq x y z
N LEU A 1 -20.06 -5.63 28.57
CA LEU A 1 -19.46 -4.42 27.99
C LEU A 1 -17.97 -4.48 28.26
N GLU A 2 -17.17 -4.25 27.24
CA GLU A 2 -15.71 -4.18 27.30
C GLU A 2 -15.30 -2.70 27.38
N ASP A 3 -14.39 -2.36 28.29
CA ASP A 3 -13.81 -1.03 28.33
C ASP A 3 -12.55 -0.93 27.45
N ARG A 4 -11.99 0.27 27.32
CA ARG A 4 -10.81 0.50 26.47
C ARG A 4 -9.58 -0.24 26.97
N ARG A 5 -9.40 -0.35 28.26
CA ARG A 5 -8.25 -1.05 28.86
C ARG A 5 -8.33 -2.55 28.63
N GLU A 6 -9.50 -3.12 28.85
CA GLU A 6 -9.77 -4.53 28.58
C GLU A 6 -9.53 -4.84 27.08
N HIS A 7 -10.05 -4.00 26.20
CA HIS A 7 -9.85 -4.15 24.76
C HIS A 7 -8.37 -4.13 24.36
N LEU A 8 -7.59 -3.19 24.88
CA LEU A 8 -6.17 -3.06 24.55
C LEU A 8 -5.29 -4.17 25.13
N THR A 9 -5.73 -4.84 26.21
CA THR A 9 -4.96 -5.89 26.88
C THR A 9 -5.36 -7.30 26.46
N SER A 10 -6.62 -7.54 26.13
CA SER A 10 -7.15 -8.87 25.83
C SER A 10 -7.95 -8.98 24.55
N GLY A 11 -8.34 -7.85 23.96
CA GLY A 11 -9.01 -7.81 22.66
C GLY A 11 -8.05 -8.09 21.50
N ALA A 12 -8.62 -8.30 20.31
CA ALA A 12 -7.84 -8.48 19.10
C ALA A 12 -7.36 -7.12 18.56
N ASN A 13 -6.11 -7.07 18.14
CA ASN A 13 -5.51 -5.91 17.48
C ASN A 13 -5.43 -6.10 15.96
N CYS A 14 -4.92 -5.12 15.26
CA CYS A 14 -4.71 -5.22 13.81
C CYS A 14 -3.50 -4.38 13.37
N ARG A 15 -2.95 -4.76 12.21
CA ARG A 15 -2.03 -3.97 11.40
C ARG A 15 -0.71 -3.63 12.04
N GLU A 16 0.04 -4.64 12.40
CA GLU A 16 1.45 -4.47 12.71
C GLU A 16 2.28 -5.14 11.60
N HIS A 17 2.82 -4.31 10.73
CA HIS A 17 3.55 -4.75 9.55
C HIS A 17 4.91 -4.05 9.48
N HIS A 18 5.93 -4.81 9.12
CA HIS A 18 7.22 -4.29 8.70
C HIS A 18 7.40 -4.56 7.21
N TYR A 19 7.85 -3.56 6.46
CA TYR A 19 8.04 -3.64 5.02
C TYR A 19 9.45 -3.24 4.61
N GLU A 20 10.07 -4.08 3.81
CA GLU A 20 11.24 -3.72 3.01
C GLU A 20 10.82 -3.72 1.55
N VAL A 21 10.80 -2.54 0.92
CA VAL A 21 10.31 -2.37 -0.45
C VAL A 21 11.37 -1.71 -1.32
N VAL A 22 11.58 -2.29 -2.50
CA VAL A 22 12.45 -1.73 -3.53
C VAL A 22 11.63 -1.50 -4.79
N GLY A 23 11.58 -0.25 -5.25
CA GLY A 23 10.99 0.15 -6.52
C GLY A 23 12.06 0.28 -7.61
N TYR A 24 11.75 -0.14 -8.80
CA TYR A 24 12.59 -0.03 -9.98
C TYR A 24 11.86 0.82 -11.01
N ALA A 25 12.47 1.92 -11.42
CA ALA A 25 11.95 2.80 -12.47
C ALA A 25 13.04 3.11 -13.50
N ASP A 26 12.63 3.45 -14.71
CA ASP A 26 13.56 4.00 -15.68
C ASP A 26 13.81 5.51 -15.47
N SER A 27 14.74 6.08 -16.23
CA SER A 27 15.08 7.50 -16.17
C SER A 27 13.93 8.45 -16.49
N THR A 28 12.86 7.94 -17.10
CA THR A 28 11.66 8.73 -17.40
C THR A 28 10.62 8.68 -16.29
N GLY A 29 10.88 7.92 -15.23
CA GLY A 29 9.93 7.70 -14.12
C GLY A 29 8.87 6.64 -14.40
N GLN A 30 9.03 5.81 -15.42
CA GLN A 30 8.16 4.65 -15.63
C GLN A 30 8.49 3.57 -14.62
N LEU A 31 7.52 3.14 -13.83
CA LEU A 31 7.65 2.05 -12.88
C LEU A 31 7.81 0.73 -13.64
N LEU A 32 8.92 0.05 -13.44
CA LEU A 32 9.23 -1.22 -14.09
C LEU A 32 8.88 -2.40 -13.21
N ALA A 33 9.26 -2.35 -11.94
CA ALA A 33 9.04 -3.45 -11.02
C ALA A 33 9.00 -2.99 -9.56
N VAL A 34 8.42 -3.84 -8.71
CA VAL A 34 8.49 -3.71 -7.25
C VAL A 34 8.86 -5.04 -6.63
N SER A 35 9.83 -5.02 -5.72
CA SER A 35 10.17 -6.14 -4.85
C SER A 35 9.84 -5.78 -3.40
N CYS A 36 9.19 -6.69 -2.70
CA CYS A 36 8.80 -6.49 -1.31
C CYS A 36 9.11 -7.72 -0.47
N GLU A 37 9.65 -7.49 0.71
CA GLU A 37 9.60 -8.45 1.81
C GLU A 37 8.81 -7.84 2.95
N ALA A 38 7.82 -8.57 3.49
CA ALA A 38 6.97 -8.06 4.56
C ALA A 38 6.82 -9.07 5.69
N ILE A 39 6.99 -8.58 6.91
CA ILE A 39 6.71 -9.32 8.14
C ILE A 39 5.42 -8.78 8.72
N VAL A 40 4.47 -9.67 8.97
CA VAL A 40 3.15 -9.37 9.51
C VAL A 40 3.00 -10.06 10.85
N ASP A 41 2.81 -9.30 11.91
CA ASP A 41 2.52 -9.85 13.23
C ASP A 41 1.13 -10.49 13.23
N SER A 42 1.03 -11.73 13.69
CA SER A 42 -0.23 -12.45 13.85
C SER A 42 -0.69 -12.57 15.30
N GLY A 43 0.13 -12.08 16.25
CA GLY A 43 -0.09 -12.28 17.67
C GLY A 43 0.11 -13.72 18.12
N ALA A 44 -0.45 -14.07 19.28
CA ALA A 44 -0.21 -15.37 19.91
C ALA A 44 -1.06 -16.51 19.32
N TYR A 45 -2.19 -16.21 18.69
CA TYR A 45 -3.18 -17.22 18.28
C TYR A 45 -3.72 -16.98 16.88
N SER A 46 -3.89 -18.07 16.14
CA SER A 46 -4.67 -18.06 14.90
C SER A 46 -6.16 -18.25 15.23
N ILE A 47 -6.97 -17.23 15.01
CA ILE A 47 -8.37 -17.20 15.45
C ILE A 47 -9.32 -17.48 14.28
N TYR A 48 -10.28 -18.38 14.49
CA TYR A 48 -11.38 -18.62 13.57
C TYR A 48 -12.30 -17.37 13.47
N PRO A 49 -12.89 -17.07 12.29
CA PRO A 49 -12.79 -17.80 11.01
C PRO A 49 -11.59 -17.40 10.14
N PHE A 50 -10.77 -16.49 10.58
CA PHE A 50 -9.61 -15.99 9.85
C PHE A 50 -8.34 -16.71 10.32
N SER A 51 -7.45 -17.01 9.39
CA SER A 51 -6.16 -17.57 9.76
C SER A 51 -5.12 -16.48 10.05
N ALA A 52 -4.10 -16.82 10.83
CA ALA A 52 -2.94 -15.96 11.06
C ALA A 52 -2.24 -15.51 9.75
N CYS A 53 -2.41 -16.27 8.67
CA CYS A 53 -1.82 -15.96 7.37
C CYS A 53 -2.63 -15.01 6.49
N LEU A 54 -3.87 -14.68 6.85
CA LEU A 54 -4.76 -13.90 5.97
C LEU A 54 -4.16 -12.55 5.61
N GLU A 55 -3.67 -11.82 6.60
CA GLU A 55 -3.16 -10.45 6.39
C GLU A 55 -1.89 -10.47 5.56
N ALA A 56 -0.96 -11.40 5.83
CA ALA A 56 0.25 -11.60 5.03
C ALA A 56 -0.07 -11.96 3.57
N ALA A 57 -1.03 -12.84 3.32
CA ALA A 57 -1.48 -13.17 1.97
C ALA A 57 -2.11 -11.96 1.26
N GLN A 58 -2.86 -11.15 1.98
CA GLN A 58 -3.42 -9.90 1.45
C GLN A 58 -2.32 -8.89 1.09
N VAL A 59 -1.27 -8.74 1.92
CA VAL A 59 -0.10 -7.90 1.57
C VAL A 59 0.43 -8.29 0.20
N ALA A 60 0.77 -9.56 -0.01
CA ALA A 60 1.32 -10.02 -1.28
C ALA A 60 0.41 -9.78 -2.47
N SER A 61 -0.90 -9.91 -2.29
CA SER A 61 -1.85 -9.87 -3.39
C SER A 61 -2.33 -8.47 -3.78
N ILE A 62 -2.20 -7.46 -2.91
CA ILE A 62 -2.80 -6.14 -3.15
C ILE A 62 -1.79 -4.97 -3.16
N LEU A 63 -0.52 -5.22 -2.82
CA LEU A 63 0.49 -4.16 -2.74
C LEU A 63 0.66 -3.35 -4.04
N PRO A 64 0.63 -3.93 -5.26
CA PRO A 64 0.78 -3.15 -6.48
C PRO A 64 -0.30 -2.07 -6.69
N GLY A 65 -1.49 -2.25 -6.11
CA GLY A 65 -2.60 -1.32 -6.30
C GLY A 65 -2.94 -1.08 -7.78
N PRO A 66 -3.32 0.16 -8.15
CA PRO A 66 -3.67 0.54 -9.51
C PRO A 66 -2.46 0.95 -10.36
N TYR A 67 -1.24 0.69 -9.90
CA TYR A 67 -0.03 1.00 -10.65
C TYR A 67 0.29 -0.08 -11.68
N LYS A 68 0.71 0.37 -12.86
CA LYS A 68 1.18 -0.51 -13.94
C LYS A 68 2.67 -0.79 -13.76
N MET A 69 3.05 -2.06 -13.83
CA MET A 69 4.44 -2.51 -13.77
C MET A 69 4.62 -3.82 -14.52
N LEU A 70 5.86 -4.12 -14.92
CA LEU A 70 6.20 -5.33 -15.67
C LEU A 70 6.62 -6.49 -14.77
N GLY A 71 7.15 -6.18 -13.59
CA GLY A 71 7.65 -7.17 -12.64
C GLY A 71 7.15 -6.92 -11.22
N TYR A 72 6.85 -8.02 -10.52
CA TYR A 72 6.47 -7.97 -9.13
C TYR A 72 6.97 -9.20 -8.39
N LYS A 73 7.61 -8.98 -7.26
CA LYS A 73 8.01 -10.05 -6.33
C LYS A 73 7.64 -9.63 -4.92
N CYS A 74 6.90 -10.48 -4.23
CA CYS A 74 6.57 -10.24 -2.83
C CYS A 74 6.75 -11.51 -2.03
N LYS A 75 7.47 -11.41 -0.92
CA LYS A 75 7.66 -12.46 0.07
C LYS A 75 7.09 -11.98 1.39
N THR A 76 6.19 -12.74 1.96
CA THR A 76 5.53 -12.36 3.20
C THR A 76 5.70 -13.44 4.26
N TYR A 77 5.83 -12.99 5.50
CA TYR A 77 5.88 -13.85 6.67
C TYR A 77 4.78 -13.45 7.63
N SER A 78 4.06 -14.43 8.13
CA SER A 78 3.19 -14.27 9.28
C SER A 78 3.93 -14.79 10.51
N VAL A 79 4.15 -13.93 11.49
CA VAL A 79 4.99 -14.22 12.65
C VAL A 79 4.15 -14.21 13.92
N ALA A 80 4.21 -15.31 14.67
CA ALA A 80 3.57 -15.38 15.97
C ALA A 80 4.39 -14.61 17.02
N THR A 81 3.72 -13.84 17.86
CA THR A 81 4.31 -13.07 18.95
C THR A 81 3.52 -13.23 20.25
N ASN A 82 4.04 -12.67 21.33
CA ASN A 82 3.37 -12.69 22.65
C ASN A 82 2.31 -11.57 22.80
N LYS A 83 1.84 -11.00 21.70
CA LYS A 83 0.81 -9.97 21.68
C LYS A 83 -0.59 -10.60 21.61
N PRO A 84 -1.65 -9.83 21.91
CA PRO A 84 -3.00 -10.26 21.60
C PRO A 84 -3.14 -10.66 20.13
N PRO A 85 -4.06 -11.56 19.79
CA PRO A 85 -4.21 -12.03 18.43
C PRO A 85 -4.54 -10.90 17.48
N ILE A 86 -3.97 -10.97 16.28
CA ILE A 86 -4.24 -10.02 15.21
C ILE A 86 -5.42 -10.55 14.38
N LEU A 87 -6.48 -9.75 14.34
CA LEU A 87 -7.67 -10.05 13.54
C LEU A 87 -7.84 -9.03 12.42
N PRO A 88 -8.43 -9.45 11.30
CA PRO A 88 -8.73 -8.53 10.22
C PRO A 88 -9.65 -7.41 10.67
N TYR A 89 -9.19 -6.18 10.63
CA TYR A 89 -10.05 -5.01 10.70
C TYR A 89 -10.36 -4.55 9.27
N ARG A 90 -11.45 -3.84 9.07
CA ARG A 90 -11.92 -3.40 7.75
C ARG A 90 -10.79 -2.84 6.89
N GLY A 91 -10.62 -3.39 5.69
CA GLY A 91 -9.51 -3.10 4.79
C GLY A 91 -8.36 -4.10 4.91
N VAL A 92 -8.25 -4.84 6.01
CA VAL A 92 -7.18 -5.83 6.27
C VAL A 92 -5.81 -5.19 6.01
N ALA A 93 -4.98 -5.73 5.11
CA ALA A 93 -3.65 -5.19 4.79
C ALA A 93 -3.66 -3.89 3.96
N ARG A 94 -4.81 -3.43 3.45
CA ARG A 94 -4.87 -2.32 2.46
C ARG A 94 -4.25 -1.02 2.95
N THR A 95 -4.41 -0.69 4.20
CA THR A 95 -3.80 0.52 4.77
C THR A 95 -2.28 0.44 4.80
N GLY A 96 -1.70 -0.69 5.21
CA GLY A 96 -0.26 -0.91 5.25
C GLY A 96 0.36 -0.94 3.86
N VAL A 97 -0.23 -1.67 2.93
CA VAL A 97 0.30 -1.74 1.55
C VAL A 97 0.16 -0.42 0.80
N CYS A 98 -0.92 0.32 1.03
CA CYS A 98 -1.08 1.66 0.48
C CYS A 98 0.04 2.57 0.98
N PHE A 99 0.28 2.60 2.30
CA PHE A 99 1.36 3.36 2.89
C PHE A 99 2.72 2.99 2.31
N ALA A 100 3.05 1.69 2.24
CA ALA A 100 4.32 1.21 1.71
C ALA A 100 4.50 1.57 0.22
N MET A 101 3.48 1.35 -0.59
CA MET A 101 3.54 1.64 -2.03
C MET A 101 3.65 3.14 -2.30
N GLU A 102 2.91 3.97 -1.57
CA GLU A 102 2.96 5.42 -1.75
C GLU A 102 4.30 6.02 -1.29
N LEU A 103 4.93 5.47 -0.25
CA LEU A 103 6.27 5.88 0.17
C LEU A 103 7.33 5.52 -0.88
N ILE A 104 7.22 4.38 -1.56
CA ILE A 104 8.16 4.02 -2.62
C ILE A 104 7.98 4.90 -3.85
N MET A 105 6.74 5.28 -4.19
CA MET A 105 6.48 6.25 -5.26
C MET A 105 7.08 7.63 -4.92
N ASP A 106 7.02 8.06 -3.67
CA ASP A 106 7.66 9.29 -3.23
C ASP A 106 9.19 9.20 -3.24
N ALA A 107 9.77 8.05 -2.91
CA ALA A 107 11.21 7.81 -2.99
C ALA A 107 11.69 7.90 -4.43
N LEU A 108 11.05 7.20 -5.35
CA LEU A 108 11.36 7.25 -6.79
C LEU A 108 11.22 8.67 -7.35
N ALA A 109 10.20 9.42 -6.93
CA ALA A 109 10.03 10.81 -7.35
C ALA A 109 11.21 11.69 -6.91
N ARG A 110 11.70 11.51 -5.68
CA ARG A 110 12.88 12.23 -5.18
C ARG A 110 14.15 11.87 -5.93
N ASP A 111 14.39 10.57 -6.16
CA ASP A 111 15.60 10.09 -6.81
C ASP A 111 15.69 10.54 -8.28
N LEU A 112 14.53 10.74 -8.93
CA LEU A 112 14.42 11.17 -10.32
C LEU A 112 14.18 12.68 -10.50
N ASP A 113 14.17 13.45 -9.39
CA ASP A 113 13.79 14.87 -9.38
C ASP A 113 12.43 15.16 -10.04
N MET A 114 11.49 14.25 -9.88
CA MET A 114 10.14 14.35 -10.41
C MET A 114 9.16 14.87 -9.34
N SER A 115 8.04 15.42 -9.80
CA SER A 115 6.91 15.71 -8.91
C SER A 115 6.29 14.40 -8.39
N PRO A 116 6.01 14.28 -7.07
CA PRO A 116 5.25 13.14 -6.52
C PRO A 116 3.89 12.95 -7.19
N LYS A 117 3.26 14.02 -7.66
CA LYS A 117 2.03 13.97 -8.46
C LYS A 117 2.28 13.36 -9.84
N ASP A 118 3.29 13.85 -10.55
CA ASP A 118 3.53 13.47 -11.94
C ASP A 118 3.96 12.02 -12.09
N ILE A 119 4.80 11.52 -11.17
CA ILE A 119 5.19 10.11 -11.19
C ILE A 119 3.98 9.18 -10.96
N ARG A 120 3.02 9.58 -10.12
CA ARG A 120 1.78 8.82 -9.92
C ARG A 120 0.91 8.85 -11.16
N ILE A 121 0.63 10.03 -11.71
CA ILE A 121 -0.15 10.16 -12.94
C ILE A 121 0.46 9.34 -14.08
N LYS A 122 1.78 9.34 -14.19
CA LYS A 122 2.48 8.54 -15.22
C LYS A 122 2.19 7.04 -15.10
N ASN A 123 2.21 6.50 -13.89
CA ASN A 123 2.19 5.06 -13.63
C ASN A 123 0.82 4.48 -13.28
N LEU A 124 -0.17 5.30 -12.94
CA LEU A 124 -1.53 4.85 -12.69
C LEU A 124 -2.20 4.35 -13.97
N VAL A 125 -3.03 3.32 -13.82
CA VAL A 125 -3.93 2.86 -14.87
C VAL A 125 -4.86 4.00 -15.30
N LYS A 126 -5.04 4.17 -16.61
CA LYS A 126 -5.85 5.26 -17.19
C LYS A 126 -7.32 4.83 -17.29
N LYS A 127 -8.22 5.80 -17.26
CA LYS A 127 -9.66 5.57 -17.42
C LYS A 127 -10.03 4.75 -18.65
N HIS A 128 -9.37 5.02 -19.78
CA HIS A 128 -9.63 4.32 -21.06
C HIS A 128 -9.03 2.91 -21.13
N GLU A 129 -8.20 2.53 -20.16
CA GLU A 129 -7.63 1.18 -20.02
C GLU A 129 -8.52 0.26 -19.17
N MET A 130 -9.63 0.79 -18.60
CA MET A 130 -10.58 -0.01 -17.82
C MET A 130 -11.52 -0.84 -18.71
N PRO A 131 -11.88 -2.04 -18.31
CA PRO A 131 -11.46 -2.75 -17.09
C PRO A 131 -10.00 -3.22 -17.18
N PHE A 132 -9.26 -3.12 -16.07
CA PHE A 132 -7.84 -3.44 -15.99
C PHE A 132 -7.59 -4.57 -14.99
N ILE A 133 -6.70 -5.49 -15.35
CA ILE A 133 -6.24 -6.55 -14.44
C ILE A 133 -4.76 -6.30 -14.17
N ASN A 134 -4.41 -6.08 -12.91
CA ASN A 134 -3.04 -5.82 -12.55
C ASN A 134 -2.20 -7.11 -12.45
N ILE A 135 -0.89 -6.94 -12.21
CA ILE A 135 0.09 -8.05 -12.17
C ILE A 135 -0.21 -9.12 -11.10
N THR A 136 -1.06 -8.83 -10.11
CA THR A 136 -1.51 -9.77 -9.08
C THR A 136 -2.94 -10.27 -9.31
N ASN A 137 -3.46 -10.17 -10.52
CA ASN A 137 -4.81 -10.57 -10.93
C ASN A 137 -5.92 -9.84 -10.14
N LYS A 138 -5.68 -8.60 -9.71
CA LYS A 138 -6.75 -7.76 -9.16
C LYS A 138 -7.46 -7.00 -10.27
N HIS A 139 -8.78 -7.07 -10.24
CA HIS A 139 -9.66 -6.46 -11.23
C HIS A 139 -10.05 -5.05 -10.80
N PHE A 140 -9.82 -4.10 -11.67
CA PHE A 140 -10.26 -2.71 -11.57
C PHE A 140 -11.30 -2.49 -12.66
N ASP A 141 -12.57 -2.45 -12.28
CA ASP A 141 -13.70 -2.43 -13.21
C ASP A 141 -13.99 -1.04 -13.77
N SER A 142 -13.72 -0.01 -12.97
CA SER A 142 -14.05 1.37 -13.29
C SER A 142 -13.23 2.35 -12.45
N GLY A 143 -13.29 3.63 -12.82
CA GLY A 143 -12.67 4.72 -12.09
C GLY A 143 -11.80 5.60 -12.95
N ASP A 144 -11.41 6.74 -12.39
CA ASP A 144 -10.45 7.67 -12.97
C ASP A 144 -9.45 8.08 -11.89
N TYR A 145 -8.38 7.29 -11.76
CA TYR A 145 -7.36 7.50 -10.71
C TYR A 145 -6.53 8.75 -10.98
N CYS A 146 -6.29 9.07 -12.26
CA CYS A 146 -5.56 10.28 -12.62
C CYS A 146 -6.36 11.53 -12.25
N GLU A 147 -7.64 11.56 -12.55
CA GLU A 147 -8.56 12.65 -12.15
C GLU A 147 -8.62 12.79 -10.63
N ALA A 148 -8.65 11.68 -9.88
CA ALA A 148 -8.63 11.72 -8.42
C ALA A 148 -7.37 12.39 -7.87
N VAL A 149 -6.19 12.08 -8.44
CA VAL A 149 -4.92 12.72 -8.08
C VAL A 149 -4.93 14.20 -8.41
N GLU A 150 -5.43 14.58 -9.60
CA GLU A 150 -5.54 16.00 -10.01
C GLU A 150 -6.45 16.79 -9.08
N ARG A 151 -7.63 16.28 -8.78
CA ARG A 151 -8.57 16.92 -7.85
C ARG A 151 -8.02 17.07 -6.46
N ALA A 152 -7.40 16.01 -5.92
CA ALA A 152 -6.78 16.06 -4.60
C ALA A 152 -5.65 17.10 -4.56
N SER A 153 -4.79 17.14 -5.58
CA SER A 153 -3.70 18.10 -5.69
C SER A 153 -4.20 19.54 -5.77
N SER A 154 -5.27 19.76 -6.54
CA SER A 154 -5.89 21.08 -6.66
C SER A 154 -6.55 21.53 -5.35
N ALA A 155 -7.22 20.62 -4.64
CA ALA A 155 -7.91 20.94 -3.40
C ALA A 155 -6.98 21.39 -2.28
N ILE A 156 -5.72 20.96 -2.28
CA ILE A 156 -4.70 21.36 -1.29
C ILE A 156 -3.72 22.43 -1.79
N ASP A 157 -3.93 22.98 -2.99
CA ASP A 157 -2.94 23.90 -3.62
C ASP A 157 -1.52 23.30 -3.63
N PHE A 158 -1.38 22.06 -4.08
CA PHE A 158 -0.13 21.28 -3.96
C PHE A 158 1.12 22.01 -4.43
N ASP A 159 1.04 22.77 -5.51
CA ASP A 159 2.16 23.52 -6.06
C ASP A 159 2.59 24.67 -5.13
N LYS A 160 1.67 25.32 -4.42
CA LYS A 160 1.99 26.33 -3.41
C LYS A 160 2.66 25.73 -2.17
N LEU A 161 2.29 24.50 -1.80
CA LEU A 161 2.93 23.80 -0.69
C LEU A 161 4.39 23.45 -0.98
N LYS A 162 4.75 23.15 -2.25
CA LYS A 162 6.16 22.96 -2.66
C LYS A 162 7.03 24.20 -2.42
N VAL A 163 6.50 25.36 -2.67
CA VAL A 163 7.23 26.64 -2.47
C VAL A 163 7.49 26.91 -0.98
N ARG A 164 6.51 26.60 -0.11
CA ARG A 164 6.67 26.76 1.35
C ARG A 164 7.72 25.84 1.97
N LYS A 165 8.02 24.71 1.36
CA LYS A 165 9.00 23.74 1.88
C LYS A 165 10.44 24.09 1.51
N LYS A 166 10.65 25.04 0.60
CA LYS A 166 11.99 25.53 0.19
C LYS A 166 12.47 26.75 0.97
N ASN A 167 11.62 27.32 1.83
CA ASN A 167 11.91 28.42 2.75
C ASN A 167 11.87 27.90 4.20
#